data_841112d06b6d4d89c1d3795009ba135a
#
_entry.id   841112d06b6d4d89c1d3795009ba135a
#
_cell.length_a   1.000
_cell.length_b   1.000
_cell.length_c   1.000
_cell.angle_alpha   90.00
_cell.angle_beta   90.00
_cell.angle_gamma   90.00
#
_symmetry.space_group_name_H-M   'P 1'
#
loop_
_entity.id
_entity.type
_entity.pdbx_description
1 polymer ?
#
loop_
_entity_poly.entity_id
_entity_poly.type
_entity_poly.pdbx_seq_one_letter_code
_entity_poly.pdbx_strand_id
1 'polypeptide(L)'
;MTPFGLKMRQWRREKSRTQQQQAEFLGVSKAYISALETGARGQPSSIVVDQICVWLGLIWDDAEELKRLASLSHPKPSIDVRNQTAEAVYLANLLAQNINRLSATECQQFIDEIERLTAS
;
A
#
# COMPACT_ATOMS: atom_id res chain seq x y z
N MET A 1 -5.97 -7.40 2.60
CA MET A 1 -6.21 -6.00 2.15
C MET A 1 -4.95 -5.19 2.38
N THR A 2 -4.48 -4.51 1.36
CA THR A 2 -3.27 -3.69 1.45
C THR A 2 -3.62 -2.26 1.91
N PRO A 3 -2.63 -1.47 2.38
CA PRO A 3 -2.86 -0.06 2.70
C PRO A 3 -3.47 0.72 1.52
N PHE A 4 -2.96 0.48 0.30
CA PHE A 4 -3.52 1.08 -0.91
C PHE A 4 -4.98 0.68 -1.12
N GLY A 5 -5.29 -0.61 -0.97
CA GLY A 5 -6.65 -1.12 -1.15
C GLY A 5 -7.65 -0.53 -0.17
N LEU A 6 -7.25 -0.41 1.10
CA LEU A 6 -8.09 0.23 2.12
C LEU A 6 -8.36 1.69 1.79
N LYS A 7 -7.33 2.44 1.40
CA LYS A 7 -7.48 3.86 1.07
C LYS A 7 -8.32 4.06 -0.18
N MET A 8 -8.10 3.22 -1.20
CA MET A 8 -8.88 3.27 -2.43
C MET A 8 -10.36 3.01 -2.18
N ARG A 9 -10.68 2.01 -1.34
CA ARG A 9 -12.05 1.71 -0.94
C ARG A 9 -12.68 2.88 -0.18
N GLN A 10 -11.92 3.51 0.72
CA GLN A 10 -12.37 4.67 1.48
C GLN A 10 -12.72 5.84 0.55
N TRP A 11 -11.85 6.13 -0.43
CA TRP A 11 -12.10 7.18 -1.41
C TRP A 11 -13.33 6.89 -2.26
N ARG A 12 -13.53 5.64 -2.70
CA ARG A 12 -14.74 5.28 -3.44
C ARG A 12 -16.00 5.56 -2.63
N ARG A 13 -15.96 5.19 -1.34
CA ARG A 13 -17.09 5.42 -0.43
C ARG A 13 -17.38 6.92 -0.29
N GLU A 14 -16.36 7.73 -0.11
CA GLU A 14 -16.51 9.18 0.03
C GLU A 14 -17.03 9.82 -1.26
N LYS A 15 -16.64 9.29 -2.41
CA LYS A 15 -17.09 9.81 -3.71
C LYS A 15 -18.38 9.14 -4.18
N SER A 16 -18.98 8.26 -3.37
CA SER A 16 -20.20 7.50 -3.70
C SER A 16 -20.07 6.72 -5.00
N ARG A 17 -18.93 6.04 -5.17
CA ARG A 17 -18.62 5.25 -6.37
C ARG A 17 -18.44 3.79 -6.02
N THR A 18 -18.74 2.91 -6.98
CA THR A 18 -18.68 1.46 -6.80
C THR A 18 -17.43 0.85 -7.45
N GLN A 19 -17.10 -0.38 -7.06
CA GLN A 19 -16.07 -1.16 -7.75
C GLN A 19 -16.39 -1.34 -9.24
N GLN A 20 -17.66 -1.54 -9.56
CA GLN A 20 -18.10 -1.73 -10.95
C GLN A 20 -17.80 -0.47 -11.78
N GLN A 21 -18.11 0.70 -11.25
CA GLN A 21 -17.82 1.96 -11.91
C GLN A 21 -16.32 2.16 -12.11
N GLN A 22 -15.52 1.80 -11.13
CA GLN A 22 -14.06 1.85 -11.23
C GLN A 22 -13.54 0.91 -12.30
N ALA A 23 -14.05 -0.31 -12.35
CA ALA A 23 -13.69 -1.30 -13.37
C ALA A 23 -14.01 -0.80 -14.77
N GLU A 24 -15.18 -0.22 -14.95
CA GLU A 24 -15.61 0.35 -16.23
C GLU A 24 -14.70 1.50 -16.69
N PHE A 25 -14.36 2.39 -15.76
CA PHE A 25 -13.45 3.50 -16.09
C PHE A 25 -12.07 2.99 -16.52
N LEU A 26 -11.53 2.02 -15.82
CA LEU A 26 -10.20 1.48 -16.11
C LEU A 26 -10.20 0.47 -17.27
N GLY A 27 -11.37 0.04 -17.74
CA GLY A 27 -11.47 -0.95 -18.78
C GLY A 27 -11.04 -2.34 -18.34
N VAL A 28 -11.30 -2.70 -17.09
CA VAL A 28 -10.90 -3.99 -16.49
C VAL A 28 -12.11 -4.65 -15.84
N SER A 29 -11.93 -5.88 -15.36
CA SER A 29 -12.98 -6.60 -14.66
C SER A 29 -13.08 -6.13 -13.18
N LYS A 30 -14.24 -6.35 -12.59
CA LYS A 30 -14.46 -6.11 -11.16
C LYS A 30 -13.52 -6.99 -10.33
N ALA A 31 -13.25 -8.21 -10.80
CA ALA A 31 -12.30 -9.13 -10.14
C ALA A 31 -10.88 -8.54 -10.11
N TYR A 32 -10.48 -7.82 -11.16
CA TYR A 32 -9.19 -7.14 -11.20
C TYR A 32 -9.13 -6.06 -10.10
N ILE A 33 -10.19 -5.27 -9.94
CA ILE A 33 -10.25 -4.24 -8.88
C ILE A 33 -10.12 -4.90 -7.49
N SER A 34 -10.83 -6.00 -7.26
CA SER A 34 -10.72 -6.73 -6.00
C SER A 34 -9.29 -7.24 -5.76
N ALA A 35 -8.64 -7.73 -6.81
CA ALA A 35 -7.25 -8.20 -6.73
C ALA A 35 -6.28 -7.06 -6.43
N LEU A 36 -6.52 -5.86 -6.95
CA LEU A 36 -5.73 -4.67 -6.60
C LEU A 36 -5.86 -4.34 -5.11
N GLU A 37 -7.06 -4.48 -4.57
CA GLU A 37 -7.32 -4.15 -3.16
C GLU A 37 -6.63 -5.12 -2.20
N THR A 38 -6.58 -6.40 -2.55
CA THR A 38 -6.03 -7.43 -1.67
C THR A 38 -4.53 -7.65 -1.85
N GLY A 39 -3.95 -7.12 -2.91
CA GLY A 39 -2.55 -7.35 -3.24
C GLY A 39 -2.31 -8.61 -4.04
N ALA A 40 -3.37 -9.33 -4.47
CA ALA A 40 -3.24 -10.56 -5.24
C ALA A 40 -2.54 -10.34 -6.59
N ARG A 41 -2.59 -9.11 -7.12
CA ARG A 41 -1.90 -8.70 -8.34
C ARG A 41 -0.53 -8.06 -8.06
N GLY A 42 -0.04 -8.17 -6.83
CA GLY A 42 1.18 -7.50 -6.41
C GLY A 42 0.97 -6.01 -6.16
N GLN A 43 2.04 -5.25 -6.22
CA GLN A 43 2.01 -3.81 -6.05
C GLN A 43 1.36 -3.16 -7.28
N PRO A 44 0.42 -2.22 -7.10
CA PRO A 44 -0.18 -1.52 -8.25
C PRO A 44 0.89 -0.68 -8.97
N SER A 45 0.80 -0.66 -10.31
CA SER A 45 1.72 0.14 -11.12
C SER A 45 1.44 1.63 -10.97
N SER A 46 2.45 2.47 -11.22
CA SER A 46 2.31 3.91 -11.14
C SER A 46 1.25 4.43 -12.15
N ILE A 47 1.19 3.81 -13.32
CA ILE A 47 0.20 4.20 -14.35
C ILE A 47 -1.22 3.95 -13.85
N VAL A 48 -1.48 2.78 -13.27
CA VAL A 48 -2.79 2.43 -12.73
C VAL A 48 -3.17 3.37 -11.59
N VAL A 49 -2.23 3.68 -10.70
CA VAL A 49 -2.48 4.59 -9.58
C VAL A 49 -2.82 6.00 -10.10
N ASP A 50 -2.10 6.48 -11.12
CA ASP A 50 -2.40 7.79 -11.72
C ASP A 50 -3.80 7.81 -12.32
N GLN A 51 -4.20 6.76 -13.02
CA GLN A 51 -5.54 6.65 -13.59
C GLN A 51 -6.62 6.65 -12.51
N ILE A 52 -6.38 5.96 -11.40
CA ILE A 52 -7.29 5.93 -10.27
C ILE A 52 -7.41 7.33 -9.63
N CYS A 53 -6.30 8.04 -9.48
CA CYS A 53 -6.30 9.40 -8.94
C CYS A 53 -7.14 10.32 -9.84
N VAL A 54 -6.99 10.23 -11.16
CA VAL A 54 -7.80 11.01 -12.11
C VAL A 54 -9.28 10.69 -11.95
N TRP A 55 -9.60 9.40 -11.88
CA TRP A 55 -11.00 8.96 -11.75
C TRP A 55 -11.64 9.44 -10.45
N LEU A 56 -10.88 9.44 -9.34
CA LEU A 56 -11.36 9.89 -8.05
C LEU A 56 -11.30 11.42 -7.91
N GLY A 57 -10.71 12.12 -8.86
CA GLY A 57 -10.53 13.56 -8.77
C GLY A 57 -9.56 14.00 -7.68
N LEU A 58 -8.58 13.14 -7.36
CA LEU A 58 -7.58 13.46 -6.35
C LEU A 58 -6.47 14.32 -6.93
N ILE A 59 -6.09 15.36 -6.19
CA ILE A 59 -5.00 16.28 -6.57
C ILE A 59 -4.11 16.52 -5.36
N TRP A 60 -2.89 17.01 -5.60
CA TRP A 60 -1.95 17.45 -4.57
C TRP A 60 -1.71 16.37 -3.53
N ASP A 61 -1.88 16.67 -2.25
CA ASP A 61 -1.55 15.79 -1.13
C ASP A 61 -2.35 14.48 -1.13
N ASP A 62 -3.61 14.53 -1.56
CA ASP A 62 -4.46 13.33 -1.61
C ASP A 62 -3.95 12.33 -2.66
N ALA A 63 -3.54 12.83 -3.83
CA ALA A 63 -2.95 11.99 -4.86
C ALA A 63 -1.58 11.45 -4.42
N GLU A 64 -0.75 12.28 -3.81
CA GLU A 64 0.56 11.88 -3.30
C GLU A 64 0.44 10.82 -2.21
N GLU A 65 -0.53 10.96 -1.33
CA GLU A 65 -0.80 9.97 -0.28
C GLU A 65 -1.18 8.62 -0.88
N LEU A 66 -2.06 8.59 -1.87
CA LEU A 66 -2.46 7.34 -2.51
C LEU A 66 -1.27 6.68 -3.21
N LYS A 67 -0.42 7.47 -3.88
CA LYS A 67 0.81 6.98 -4.51
C LYS A 67 1.78 6.41 -3.47
N ARG A 68 1.94 7.10 -2.34
CA ARG A 68 2.79 6.65 -1.24
C ARG A 68 2.32 5.31 -0.70
N LEU A 69 1.01 5.17 -0.47
CA LEU A 69 0.44 3.91 0.02
C LEU A 69 0.60 2.77 -1.00
N ALA A 70 0.50 3.07 -2.28
CA ALA A 70 0.78 2.07 -3.32
C ALA A 70 2.20 1.54 -3.22
N SER A 71 3.18 2.42 -2.97
CA SER A 71 4.58 2.02 -2.80
C SER A 71 4.81 1.16 -1.55
N LEU A 72 3.89 1.20 -0.59
CA LEU A 72 3.96 0.45 0.66
C LEU A 72 2.99 -0.75 0.67
N SER A 73 2.52 -1.17 -0.50
CA SER A 73 1.49 -2.20 -0.61
C SER A 73 1.93 -3.45 -1.35
N HIS A 74 3.24 -3.66 -1.50
CA HIS A 74 3.73 -4.91 -2.09
C HIS A 74 3.46 -6.06 -1.10
N PRO A 75 2.74 -7.12 -1.50
CA PRO A 75 2.38 -8.20 -0.56
C PRO A 75 3.57 -9.05 -0.13
N LYS A 76 4.65 -9.00 -0.89
CA LYS A 76 5.88 -9.75 -0.59
C LYS A 76 7.09 -8.82 -0.74
N PRO A 77 7.26 -7.86 0.18
CA PRO A 77 8.36 -6.91 0.08
C PRO A 77 9.70 -7.58 0.27
N SER A 78 10.71 -7.04 -0.39
CA SER A 78 12.09 -7.49 -0.27
C SER A 78 12.91 -6.39 0.41
N ILE A 79 13.76 -6.78 1.36
CA ILE A 79 14.65 -5.85 2.07
C ILE A 79 16.09 -6.27 1.78
N ASP A 80 16.83 -5.41 1.08
CA ASP A 80 18.22 -5.65 0.77
C ASP A 80 19.08 -5.02 1.87
N VAL A 81 19.75 -5.88 2.64
CA VAL A 81 20.64 -5.43 3.73
C VAL A 81 22.09 -5.76 3.45
N ARG A 82 22.44 -6.02 2.20
CA ARG A 82 23.84 -6.21 1.80
C ARG A 82 24.60 -4.92 2.07
N ASN A 83 25.80 -5.05 2.64
CA ASN A 83 26.67 -3.91 2.99
C ASN A 83 26.07 -2.97 4.04
N GLN A 84 25.08 -3.44 4.81
CA GLN A 84 24.53 -2.72 5.94
C GLN A 84 25.17 -3.22 7.24
N THR A 85 24.83 -2.60 8.37
CA THR A 85 25.32 -3.01 9.68
C THR A 85 24.81 -4.39 10.07
N ALA A 86 25.50 -5.05 11.00
CA ALA A 86 25.03 -6.32 11.54
C ALA A 86 23.65 -6.17 12.19
N GLU A 87 23.40 -5.03 12.82
CA GLU A 87 22.11 -4.73 13.46
C GLU A 87 20.99 -4.64 12.42
N ALA A 88 21.25 -4.03 11.26
CA ALA A 88 20.25 -3.94 10.19
C ALA A 88 19.94 -5.32 9.61
N VAL A 89 20.96 -6.15 9.41
CA VAL A 89 20.79 -7.53 8.94
C VAL A 89 19.93 -8.33 9.92
N TYR A 90 20.27 -8.22 11.22
CA TYR A 90 19.53 -8.90 12.27
C TYR A 90 18.07 -8.45 12.30
N LEU A 91 17.83 -7.14 12.28
CA LEU A 91 16.49 -6.57 12.34
C LEU A 91 15.62 -7.05 11.18
N ALA A 92 16.14 -6.99 9.95
CA ALA A 92 15.38 -7.41 8.77
C ALA A 92 15.00 -8.89 8.85
N ASN A 93 15.93 -9.75 9.26
CA ASN A 93 15.67 -11.18 9.40
C ASN A 93 14.70 -11.48 10.54
N LEU A 94 14.86 -10.82 11.67
CA LEU A 94 13.97 -10.99 12.81
C LEU A 94 12.54 -10.61 12.45
N LEU A 95 12.37 -9.51 11.74
CA LEU A 95 11.06 -9.06 11.28
C LEU A 95 10.44 -10.05 10.29
N ALA A 96 11.22 -10.53 9.34
CA ALA A 96 10.74 -11.51 8.35
C ALA A 96 10.26 -12.80 9.03
N GLN A 97 10.93 -13.23 10.10
CA GLN A 97 10.56 -14.45 10.83
C GLN A 97 9.34 -14.27 11.74
N ASN A 98 8.99 -13.04 12.11
CA ASN A 98 8.01 -12.79 13.16
C ASN A 98 6.85 -11.90 12.75
N ILE A 99 6.85 -11.33 11.55
CA ILE A 99 5.82 -10.38 11.11
C ILE A 99 4.41 -10.95 11.25
N ASN A 100 4.24 -12.25 10.98
CA ASN A 100 2.93 -12.91 11.06
C ASN A 100 2.45 -13.14 12.49
N ARG A 101 3.30 -12.90 13.49
CA ARG A 101 2.99 -13.04 14.92
C ARG A 101 2.65 -11.72 15.58
N LEU A 102 2.77 -10.61 14.85
CA LEU A 102 2.51 -9.27 15.37
C LEU A 102 1.07 -8.87 15.09
N SER A 103 0.41 -8.31 16.10
CA SER A 103 -0.94 -7.74 15.94
C SER A 103 -0.87 -6.42 15.14
N ALA A 104 -2.03 -5.95 14.68
CA ALA A 104 -2.12 -4.66 14.00
C ALA A 104 -1.60 -3.52 14.90
N THR A 105 -1.94 -3.55 16.18
CA THR A 105 -1.48 -2.54 17.15
C THR A 105 0.03 -2.59 17.31
N GLU A 106 0.60 -3.79 17.42
CA GLU A 106 2.04 -3.97 17.54
C GLU A 106 2.76 -3.51 16.25
N CYS A 107 2.22 -3.84 15.09
CA CYS A 107 2.76 -3.33 13.83
C CYS A 107 2.76 -1.79 13.81
N GLN A 108 1.68 -1.16 14.29
CA GLN A 108 1.59 0.29 14.31
C GLN A 108 2.66 0.91 15.21
N GLN A 109 3.01 0.27 16.32
CA GLN A 109 4.08 0.73 17.20
C GLN A 109 5.42 0.81 16.45
N PHE A 110 5.74 -0.20 15.65
CA PHE A 110 6.98 -0.22 14.87
C PHE A 110 6.92 0.78 13.72
N ILE A 111 5.77 0.94 13.08
CA ILE A 111 5.57 1.95 12.04
C ILE A 111 5.86 3.34 12.60
N ASP A 112 5.24 3.67 13.73
CA ASP A 112 5.40 4.98 14.38
C ASP A 112 6.88 5.24 14.73
N GLU A 113 7.58 4.24 15.24
CA GLU A 113 8.98 4.39 15.59
C GLU A 113 9.86 4.61 14.36
N ILE A 114 9.64 3.85 13.29
CA ILE A 114 10.40 4.02 12.05
C ILE A 114 10.16 5.41 11.48
N GLU A 115 8.90 5.85 11.45
CA GLU A 115 8.56 7.18 10.92
C GLU A 115 9.18 8.27 11.77
N ARG A 116 9.20 8.12 13.10
CA ARG A 116 9.84 9.06 14.01
C ARG A 116 11.34 9.17 13.75
N LEU A 117 12.01 8.03 13.56
CA LEU A 117 13.46 7.98 13.34
C LEU A 117 13.87 8.51 11.97
N THR A 118 12.98 8.40 10.97
CA THR A 118 13.29 8.78 9.59
C THR A 118 12.66 10.10 9.17
N ALA A 119 11.95 10.77 10.07
CA ALA A 119 11.39 12.10 9.79
C ALA A 119 12.51 13.11 9.55
N SER A 120 12.35 13.92 8.54
CA SER A 120 13.34 14.96 8.17
C SER A 120 12.80 16.35 8.42
#